data_a5ce8eb00a704ea250031b4a114a8583
#
_entry.id   a5ce8eb00a704ea250031b4a114a8583
#
_cell.length_a   1.000
_cell.length_b   1.000
_cell.length_c   1.000
_cell.angle_alpha   90.00
_cell.angle_beta   90.00
_cell.angle_gamma   90.00
#
_symmetry.space_group_name_H-M   'P 1'
#
loop_
_entity.id
_entity.type
_entity.pdbx_description
1 polymer ?
#
loop_
_entity_poly.entity_id
_entity_poly.type
_entity_poly.pdbx_seq_one_letter_code
_entity_poly.pdbx_strand_id
1 'polypeptide(L)'
;VTQEFLQDAMVADLKALFAHERLKNSLGVEREIQIYPQDVPIRESDDEAMDREAPPEPYVVVRLRGGKTESDDDPQIIDAVLVTCVYDPDPGRQGYRDALHIINKIYHHYSACAVIGNRWEVLYPMEWTTQEEDTHPYYFTAMSLRIQAPAVHKEVPEA
;
A
#
# COMPACT_ATOMS: atom_id res chain seq x y z
N VAL A 1 17.77 -6.25 2.02
CA VAL A 1 17.98 -4.98 1.35
C VAL A 1 17.06 -4.84 0.14
N THR A 2 16.91 -5.89 -0.65
CA THR A 2 16.02 -5.87 -1.83
C THR A 2 14.58 -5.55 -1.46
N GLN A 3 14.08 -6.13 -0.37
CA GLN A 3 12.72 -5.91 0.10
C GLN A 3 12.49 -4.46 0.56
N GLU A 4 13.45 -3.89 1.25
CA GLU A 4 13.39 -2.50 1.70
C GLU A 4 13.35 -1.54 0.50
N PHE A 5 14.17 -1.77 -0.48
CA PHE A 5 14.19 -0.95 -1.70
C PHE A 5 12.89 -1.09 -2.51
N LEU A 6 12.33 -2.29 -2.57
CA LEU A 6 11.04 -2.51 -3.19
C LEU A 6 9.95 -1.68 -2.48
N GLN A 7 9.89 -1.79 -1.16
CA GLN A 7 8.90 -1.05 -0.38
C GLN A 7 9.05 0.46 -0.56
N ASP A 8 10.29 0.96 -0.50
CA ASP A 8 10.57 2.38 -0.73
C ASP A 8 10.13 2.82 -2.13
N ALA A 9 10.40 2.00 -3.14
CA ALA A 9 10.01 2.30 -4.52
C ALA A 9 8.48 2.31 -4.68
N MET A 10 7.77 1.36 -4.05
CA MET A 10 6.32 1.32 -4.08
C MET A 10 5.70 2.54 -3.36
N VAL A 11 6.23 2.90 -2.21
CA VAL A 11 5.76 4.07 -1.46
C VAL A 11 5.94 5.34 -2.30
N ALA A 12 7.10 5.52 -2.91
CA ALA A 12 7.37 6.68 -3.78
C ALA A 12 6.45 6.71 -5.00
N ASP A 13 6.23 5.56 -5.62
CA ASP A 13 5.36 5.40 -6.79
C ASP A 13 3.91 5.76 -6.46
N LEU A 14 3.40 5.26 -5.34
CA LEU A 14 2.03 5.55 -4.91
C LEU A 14 1.86 6.99 -4.43
N LYS A 15 2.87 7.58 -3.80
CA LYS A 15 2.84 9.02 -3.48
C LYS A 15 2.69 9.87 -4.74
N ALA A 16 3.42 9.53 -5.79
CA ALA A 16 3.30 10.22 -7.06
C ALA A 16 1.93 10.01 -7.70
N LEU A 17 1.40 8.79 -7.64
CA LEU A 17 0.09 8.44 -8.20
C LEU A 17 -1.05 9.26 -7.57
N PHE A 18 -0.98 9.49 -6.26
CA PHE A 18 -2.02 10.18 -5.50
C PHE A 18 -1.70 11.63 -5.13
N ALA A 19 -0.68 12.23 -5.75
CA ALA A 19 -0.17 13.55 -5.38
C ALA A 19 -1.20 14.67 -5.46
N HIS A 20 -2.23 14.53 -6.30
CA HIS A 20 -3.25 15.56 -6.51
C HIS A 20 -4.63 15.15 -5.98
N GLU A 21 -4.72 14.06 -5.26
CA GLU A 21 -5.97 13.58 -4.69
C GLU A 21 -6.02 13.86 -3.20
N ARG A 22 -7.15 14.43 -2.76
CA ARG A 22 -7.38 14.81 -1.37
C ARG A 22 -8.73 14.30 -0.90
N LEU A 23 -8.76 13.83 0.33
CA LEU A 23 -9.98 13.44 1.02
C LEU A 23 -9.95 14.01 2.43
N LYS A 24 -11.12 14.18 3.02
CA LYS A 24 -11.24 14.68 4.40
C LYS A 24 -10.88 13.58 5.39
N ASN A 25 -10.14 13.98 6.43
CA ASN A 25 -9.87 13.11 7.58
C ASN A 25 -10.99 13.20 8.62
N SER A 26 -10.83 12.50 9.75
CA SER A 26 -11.83 12.50 10.83
C SER A 26 -12.00 13.84 11.53
N LEU A 27 -11.11 14.80 11.31
CA LEU A 27 -11.25 16.17 11.78
C LEU A 27 -11.90 17.08 10.74
N GLY A 28 -12.32 16.57 9.59
CA GLY A 28 -12.94 17.34 8.52
C GLY A 28 -11.95 18.15 7.67
N VAL A 29 -10.66 17.91 7.83
CA VAL A 29 -9.61 18.61 7.08
C VAL A 29 -9.23 17.80 5.84
N GLU A 30 -9.21 18.47 4.69
CA GLU A 30 -8.73 17.83 3.45
C GLU A 30 -7.22 17.67 3.49
N ARG A 31 -6.76 16.48 3.11
CA ARG A 31 -5.35 16.18 3.00
C ARG A 31 -5.10 15.16 1.89
N GLU A 32 -3.86 15.12 1.43
CA GLU A 32 -3.45 14.13 0.46
C GLU A 32 -3.53 12.72 1.05
N ILE A 33 -3.75 11.74 0.19
CA ILE A 33 -3.72 10.34 0.59
C ILE A 33 -2.30 10.01 1.06
N GLN A 34 -2.18 9.56 2.30
CA GLN A 34 -0.91 9.22 2.92
C GLN A 34 -0.50 7.81 2.52
N ILE A 35 0.78 7.61 2.27
CA ILE A 35 1.31 6.29 1.93
C ILE A 35 2.29 5.89 3.04
N TYR A 36 1.99 4.81 3.74
CA TYR A 36 2.80 4.35 4.87
C TYR A 36 3.45 3.00 4.56
N PRO A 37 4.74 2.85 4.85
CA PRO A 37 5.37 1.54 4.76
C PRO A 37 5.01 0.67 5.96
N GLN A 38 4.62 -0.54 5.70
CA GLN A 38 4.36 -1.64 6.63
C GLN A 38 3.15 -1.44 7.54
N ASP A 39 3.02 -0.30 8.20
CA ASP A 39 1.86 0.03 9.03
C ASP A 39 1.76 1.53 9.28
N VAL A 40 0.64 1.95 9.82
CA VAL A 40 0.44 3.34 10.24
C VAL A 40 1.43 3.64 11.39
N PRO A 41 2.13 4.80 11.35
CA PRO A 41 3.03 5.17 12.42
C PRO A 41 2.35 5.20 13.79
N ILE A 42 3.05 4.72 14.79
CA ILE A 42 2.57 4.74 16.17
C ILE A 42 2.63 6.17 16.69
N ARG A 43 1.54 6.64 17.30
CA ARG A 43 1.54 7.90 18.03
C ARG A 43 2.21 7.71 19.38
N GLU A 44 3.30 8.45 19.60
CA GLU A 44 4.14 8.24 20.78
C GLU A 44 3.68 8.99 22.04
N SER A 45 2.67 9.86 21.95
CA SER A 45 2.43 10.70 23.09
C SER A 45 0.98 10.78 23.53
N ASP A 46 0.84 10.74 24.87
CA ASP A 46 -0.34 11.12 25.60
C ASP A 46 -0.43 12.64 25.77
N ASP A 47 0.42 13.41 25.10
CA ASP A 47 0.42 14.87 25.18
C ASP A 47 -0.77 15.43 24.42
N GLU A 48 -1.60 16.23 25.08
CA GLU A 48 -2.75 16.90 24.49
C GLU A 48 -2.40 17.71 23.23
N ALA A 49 -1.16 18.21 23.13
CA ALA A 49 -0.68 18.92 21.96
C ALA A 49 -0.53 17.99 20.75
N MET A 50 -0.25 16.71 20.97
CA MET A 50 -0.09 15.69 19.94
C MET A 50 -1.43 15.08 19.53
N ASP A 51 -2.45 15.15 20.36
CA ASP A 51 -3.82 14.78 19.98
C ASP A 51 -4.36 15.67 18.84
N ARG A 52 -3.66 16.77 18.56
CA ARG A 52 -3.93 17.66 17.44
C ARG A 52 -3.23 17.25 16.16
N GLU A 53 -2.36 16.24 16.20
CA GLU A 53 -1.80 15.68 14.98
C GLU A 53 -2.94 15.14 14.12
N ALA A 54 -2.82 15.37 12.81
CA ALA A 54 -3.83 14.92 11.89
C ALA A 54 -4.02 13.40 12.00
N PRO A 55 -5.25 12.90 12.04
CA PRO A 55 -5.52 11.47 11.96
C PRO A 55 -4.81 10.86 10.74
N PRO A 56 -4.46 9.57 10.77
CA PRO A 56 -3.68 8.95 9.69
C PRO A 56 -4.41 8.89 8.36
N GLU A 57 -5.74 8.80 8.38
CA GLU A 57 -6.55 8.69 7.16
C GLU A 57 -6.65 10.03 6.39
N PRO A 58 -6.86 9.98 5.07
CA PRO A 58 -6.91 8.81 4.19
C PRO A 58 -5.52 8.23 3.97
N TYR A 59 -5.40 6.92 3.92
CA TYR A 59 -4.07 6.30 3.74
C TYR A 59 -4.11 5.02 2.92
N VAL A 60 -2.93 4.67 2.40
CA VAL A 60 -2.61 3.36 1.86
C VAL A 60 -1.39 2.84 2.60
N VAL A 61 -1.48 1.66 3.16
CA VAL A 61 -0.34 0.97 3.77
C VAL A 61 0.23 -0.01 2.76
N VAL A 62 1.53 0.07 2.52
CA VAL A 62 2.27 -0.87 1.69
C VAL A 62 2.91 -1.90 2.60
N ARG A 63 2.29 -3.06 2.72
CA ARG A 63 2.77 -4.13 3.61
C ARG A 63 3.40 -5.25 2.80
N LEU A 64 4.63 -5.59 3.14
CA LEU A 64 5.27 -6.79 2.62
C LEU A 64 4.96 -7.94 3.59
N ARG A 65 4.33 -8.99 3.07
CA ARG A 65 3.92 -10.14 3.90
C ARG A 65 4.96 -11.22 3.98
N GLY A 66 5.80 -11.32 2.99
CA GLY A 66 6.83 -12.35 2.91
C GLY A 66 7.30 -12.55 1.50
N GLY A 67 8.21 -13.47 1.32
CA GLY A 67 8.76 -13.81 0.01
C GLY A 67 9.26 -15.23 -0.02
N LYS A 68 9.47 -15.72 -1.22
CA LYS A 68 9.91 -17.10 -1.44
C LYS A 68 10.77 -17.19 -2.69
N THR A 69 11.86 -17.94 -2.59
CA THR A 69 12.70 -18.33 -3.72
C THR A 69 12.65 -19.86 -3.83
N GLU A 70 12.15 -20.38 -4.94
CA GLU A 70 11.91 -21.82 -5.10
C GLU A 70 13.19 -22.62 -5.26
N SER A 71 14.18 -22.09 -5.97
CA SER A 71 15.45 -22.76 -6.21
C SER A 71 16.58 -21.77 -6.43
N ASP A 72 17.82 -22.25 -6.54
CA ASP A 72 19.03 -21.44 -6.60
C ASP A 72 19.02 -20.36 -7.69
N ASP A 73 18.43 -20.64 -8.84
CA ASP A 73 18.46 -19.74 -9.99
C ASP A 73 17.16 -18.97 -10.17
N ASP A 74 16.19 -19.22 -9.31
CA ASP A 74 14.89 -18.56 -9.41
C ASP A 74 14.90 -17.19 -8.74
N PRO A 75 14.16 -16.22 -9.27
CA PRO A 75 13.97 -14.97 -8.59
C PRO A 75 13.09 -15.14 -7.34
N GLN A 76 13.26 -14.24 -6.38
CA GLN A 76 12.39 -14.17 -5.23
C GLN A 76 11.02 -13.60 -5.66
N ILE A 77 9.95 -14.24 -5.20
CA ILE A 77 8.59 -13.73 -5.32
C ILE A 77 8.18 -13.16 -3.98
N ILE A 78 7.84 -11.88 -3.97
CA ILE A 78 7.46 -11.15 -2.75
C ILE A 78 5.95 -10.93 -2.77
N ASP A 79 5.29 -11.27 -1.66
CA ASP A 79 3.88 -11.00 -1.47
C ASP A 79 3.69 -9.66 -0.76
N ALA A 80 2.95 -8.77 -1.39
CA ALA A 80 2.62 -7.47 -0.83
C ALA A 80 1.10 -7.32 -0.72
N VAL A 81 0.67 -6.59 0.30
CA VAL A 81 -0.74 -6.20 0.47
C VAL A 81 -0.79 -4.69 0.63
N LEU A 82 -1.65 -4.07 -0.14
CA LEU A 82 -1.95 -2.64 -0.02
C LEU A 82 -3.30 -2.51 0.69
N VAL A 83 -3.30 -1.86 1.84
CA VAL A 83 -4.52 -1.65 2.62
C VAL A 83 -4.86 -0.18 2.59
N THR A 84 -6.08 0.15 2.18
CA THR A 84 -6.56 1.53 2.15
C THR A 84 -7.53 1.79 3.30
N CYS A 85 -7.54 3.01 3.79
CA CYS A 85 -8.52 3.48 4.76
C CYS A 85 -9.02 4.87 4.38
N VAL A 86 -10.32 5.03 4.36
CA VAL A 86 -11.00 6.31 4.11
C VAL A 86 -11.97 6.56 5.24
N TYR A 87 -12.03 7.81 5.70
CA TYR A 87 -13.04 8.26 6.65
C TYR A 87 -14.13 9.05 5.92
N ASP A 88 -15.37 8.64 6.12
CA ASP A 88 -16.52 9.37 5.62
C ASP A 88 -17.74 9.15 6.55
N PRO A 89 -18.20 10.19 7.23
CA PRO A 89 -19.35 10.08 8.13
C PRO A 89 -20.71 10.12 7.41
N ASP A 90 -20.75 10.30 6.09
CA ASP A 90 -21.97 10.37 5.32
C ASP A 90 -22.83 9.12 5.51
N PRO A 91 -24.08 9.25 5.98
CA PRO A 91 -24.97 8.09 6.12
C PRO A 91 -25.31 7.41 4.78
N GLY A 92 -25.11 8.08 3.66
CA GLY A 92 -25.24 7.50 2.33
C GLY A 92 -24.10 6.56 1.95
N ARG A 93 -23.10 6.38 2.82
CA ARG A 93 -21.98 5.46 2.67
C ARG A 93 -21.11 5.74 1.44
N GLN A 94 -20.94 6.99 1.08
CA GLN A 94 -20.10 7.41 -0.06
C GLN A 94 -18.64 6.96 0.13
N GLY A 95 -18.19 6.79 1.38
CA GLY A 95 -16.82 6.43 1.69
C GLY A 95 -16.36 5.10 1.07
N TYR A 96 -17.25 4.13 0.89
CA TYR A 96 -16.85 2.88 0.23
C TYR A 96 -16.46 3.11 -1.23
N ARG A 97 -17.10 4.07 -1.91
CA ARG A 97 -16.75 4.46 -3.27
C ARG A 97 -15.37 5.11 -3.35
N ASP A 98 -15.04 5.93 -2.36
CA ASP A 98 -13.72 6.57 -2.28
C ASP A 98 -12.64 5.51 -2.07
N ALA A 99 -12.88 4.53 -1.18
CA ALA A 99 -11.96 3.42 -0.95
C ALA A 99 -11.79 2.55 -2.20
N LEU A 100 -12.88 2.26 -2.91
CA LEU A 100 -12.83 1.54 -4.19
C LEU A 100 -12.09 2.33 -5.26
N HIS A 101 -12.29 3.64 -5.31
CA HIS A 101 -11.59 4.50 -6.26
C HIS A 101 -10.07 4.41 -6.08
N ILE A 102 -9.61 4.45 -4.83
CA ILE A 102 -8.18 4.32 -4.51
C ILE A 102 -7.64 2.99 -5.01
N ILE A 103 -8.29 1.88 -4.66
CA ILE A 103 -7.86 0.55 -5.06
C ILE A 103 -7.91 0.37 -6.58
N ASN A 104 -8.94 0.87 -7.23
CA ASN A 104 -9.10 0.80 -8.67
C ASN A 104 -8.00 1.58 -9.39
N LYS A 105 -7.63 2.74 -8.88
CA LYS A 105 -6.54 3.54 -9.44
C LYS A 105 -5.21 2.81 -9.34
N ILE A 106 -4.94 2.15 -8.23
CA ILE A 106 -3.73 1.33 -8.05
C ILE A 106 -3.76 0.14 -9.01
N TYR A 107 -4.90 -0.53 -9.13
CA TYR A 107 -5.08 -1.66 -10.04
C TYR A 107 -4.76 -1.27 -11.48
N HIS A 108 -5.32 -0.17 -11.96
CA HIS A 108 -5.04 0.32 -13.31
C HIS A 108 -3.59 0.73 -13.48
N HIS A 109 -3.00 1.35 -12.48
CA HIS A 109 -1.60 1.77 -12.54
C HIS A 109 -0.66 0.59 -12.76
N TYR A 110 -0.79 -0.47 -11.96
CA TYR A 110 0.06 -1.65 -12.09
C TYR A 110 -0.33 -2.56 -13.26
N SER A 111 -1.57 -2.48 -13.75
CA SER A 111 -1.96 -3.16 -14.99
C SER A 111 -1.32 -2.51 -16.22
N ALA A 112 -1.18 -1.19 -16.21
CA ALA A 112 -0.57 -0.44 -17.30
C ALA A 112 0.96 -0.46 -17.26
N CYS A 113 1.54 -0.41 -16.05
CA CYS A 113 2.98 -0.42 -15.83
C CYS A 113 3.33 -1.41 -14.73
N ALA A 114 3.67 -2.61 -15.12
CA ALA A 114 3.95 -3.71 -14.20
C ALA A 114 5.36 -3.67 -13.61
N VAL A 115 6.17 -2.68 -13.96
CA VAL A 115 7.57 -2.58 -13.48
C VAL A 115 7.68 -1.47 -12.45
N ILE A 116 8.21 -1.81 -11.28
CA ILE A 116 8.44 -0.89 -10.17
C ILE A 116 9.93 -0.62 -10.07
N GLY A 117 10.34 0.65 -10.08
CA GLY A 117 11.73 1.05 -9.91
C GLY A 117 12.70 0.43 -10.91
N ASN A 118 12.24 0.06 -12.10
CA ASN A 118 13.00 -0.59 -13.17
C ASN A 118 13.62 -1.95 -12.79
N ARG A 119 13.21 -2.55 -11.66
CA ARG A 119 13.82 -3.77 -11.15
C ARG A 119 12.81 -4.85 -10.78
N TRP A 120 11.63 -4.46 -10.30
CA TRP A 120 10.64 -5.39 -9.78
C TRP A 120 9.44 -5.44 -10.70
N GLU A 121 8.95 -6.63 -10.95
CA GLU A 121 7.83 -6.85 -11.85
C GLU A 121 6.63 -7.35 -11.07
N VAL A 122 5.50 -6.69 -11.27
CA VAL A 122 4.22 -7.12 -10.70
C VAL A 122 3.69 -8.28 -11.53
N LEU A 123 3.42 -9.39 -10.88
CA LEU A 123 2.91 -10.62 -11.51
C LEU A 123 1.40 -10.76 -11.27
N TYR A 124 0.77 -11.55 -12.12
CA TYR A 124 -0.61 -11.98 -11.89
C TYR A 124 -0.63 -13.24 -11.02
N PRO A 125 -1.70 -13.49 -10.26
CA PRO A 125 -2.90 -12.67 -10.16
C PRO A 125 -2.72 -11.43 -9.29
N MET A 126 -3.44 -10.36 -9.65
CA MET A 126 -3.66 -9.22 -8.77
C MET A 126 -5.09 -9.34 -8.24
N GLU A 127 -5.26 -9.32 -6.95
CA GLU A 127 -6.55 -9.49 -6.30
C GLU A 127 -6.88 -8.31 -5.40
N TRP A 128 -8.14 -7.94 -5.33
CA TRP A 128 -8.59 -6.90 -4.42
C TRP A 128 -9.84 -7.37 -3.68
N THR A 129 -10.08 -6.78 -2.52
CA THR A 129 -11.22 -7.11 -1.68
C THR A 129 -11.70 -5.88 -0.90
N THR A 130 -12.93 -5.91 -0.48
CA THR A 130 -13.51 -4.93 0.45
C THR A 130 -13.67 -5.55 1.82
N GLN A 131 -13.88 -4.70 2.83
CA GLN A 131 -14.16 -5.18 4.18
C GLN A 131 -15.49 -5.95 4.22
N GLU A 132 -15.57 -6.96 5.06
CA GLU A 132 -16.79 -7.72 5.29
C GLU A 132 -17.64 -7.11 6.41
N GLU A 133 -16.99 -6.56 7.43
CA GLU A 133 -17.67 -5.97 8.59
C GLU A 133 -18.00 -4.51 8.35
N ASP A 134 -19.07 -4.05 8.97
CA ASP A 134 -19.43 -2.63 8.96
C ASP A 134 -18.55 -1.86 9.93
N THR A 135 -17.66 -1.04 9.41
CA THR A 135 -16.74 -0.22 10.20
C THR A 135 -17.04 1.28 10.07
N HIS A 136 -18.23 1.62 9.54
CA HIS A 136 -18.62 3.03 9.41
C HIS A 136 -18.26 3.83 10.67
N PRO A 137 -17.65 5.00 10.55
CA PRO A 137 -17.40 5.83 9.36
C PRO A 137 -16.09 5.56 8.62
N TYR A 138 -15.40 4.46 8.92
CA TYR A 138 -14.16 4.07 8.23
C TYR A 138 -14.44 2.99 7.20
N TYR A 139 -13.80 3.11 6.03
CA TYR A 139 -13.97 2.16 4.93
C TYR A 139 -12.60 1.66 4.50
N PHE A 140 -12.48 0.35 4.38
CA PHE A 140 -11.23 -0.32 4.06
C PHE A 140 -11.36 -1.13 2.77
N THR A 141 -10.31 -1.08 1.96
CA THR A 141 -10.11 -2.00 0.85
C THR A 141 -8.69 -2.54 0.90
N ALA A 142 -8.46 -3.64 0.27
CA ALA A 142 -7.15 -4.26 0.21
C ALA A 142 -6.86 -4.81 -1.18
N MET A 143 -5.59 -4.84 -1.56
CA MET A 143 -5.13 -5.40 -2.81
C MET A 143 -3.91 -6.26 -2.55
N SER A 144 -3.92 -7.48 -3.08
CA SER A 144 -2.79 -8.40 -2.99
C SER A 144 -2.02 -8.39 -4.29
N LEU A 145 -0.70 -8.27 -4.18
CA LEU A 145 0.23 -8.28 -5.31
C LEU A 145 1.31 -9.31 -5.09
N ARG A 146 1.74 -9.94 -6.17
CA ARG A 146 2.94 -10.76 -6.21
C ARG A 146 3.98 -10.03 -7.05
N ILE A 147 5.17 -9.90 -6.51
CA ILE A 147 6.21 -9.09 -7.14
C ILE A 147 7.48 -9.91 -7.28
N GLN A 148 7.99 -9.97 -8.51
CA GLN A 148 9.22 -10.67 -8.81
C GLN A 148 10.39 -9.73 -8.63
N ALA A 149 11.33 -10.10 -7.76
CA ALA A 149 12.60 -9.41 -7.59
C ALA A 149 13.60 -9.84 -8.67
N PRO A 150 14.64 -9.02 -8.93
CA PRO A 150 15.72 -9.46 -9.79
C PRO A 150 16.36 -10.77 -9.28
N ALA A 151 16.69 -11.67 -10.19
CA ALA A 151 17.34 -12.92 -9.83
C ALA A 151 18.76 -12.64 -9.31
N VAL A 152 19.13 -13.35 -8.24
CA VAL A 152 20.47 -13.32 -7.67
C VAL A 152 21.06 -14.72 -7.79
N HIS A 153 22.15 -14.83 -8.53
CA HIS A 153 22.82 -16.10 -8.68
C HIS A 153 23.71 -16.39 -7.47
N LYS A 154 23.64 -17.62 -7.00
CA LYS A 154 24.45 -18.07 -5.91
C LYS A 154 25.91 -18.21 -6.36
N GLU A 155 26.81 -17.52 -5.66
CA GLU A 155 28.23 -17.72 -5.88
C GLU A 155 28.71 -19.00 -5.15
N VAL A 156 29.27 -19.88 -5.90
CA VAL A 156 29.93 -21.05 -5.32
C VAL A 156 31.44 -20.81 -5.31
N PRO A 157 32.07 -20.71 -4.13
CA PRO A 157 33.52 -20.52 -4.10
C PRO A 157 34.20 -21.64 -4.81
N GLU A 158 35.18 -21.35 -5.66
CA GLU A 158 36.02 -22.36 -6.27
C GLU A 158 36.82 -23.09 -5.19
N ALA A 159 36.80 -24.38 -5.27
CA ALA A 159 37.53 -25.22 -4.33
C ALA A 159 39.06 -25.12 -4.54
#